data_73949e30bcd565df4840e0568e0511b7
#
_entry.id   73949e30bcd565df4840e0568e0511b7
#
_cell.length_a   1.000
_cell.length_b   1.000
_cell.length_c   1.000
_cell.angle_alpha   90.00
_cell.angle_beta   90.00
_cell.angle_gamma   90.00
#
_symmetry.space_group_name_H-M   'P 1'
#
loop_
_entity.id
_entity.type
_entity.pdbx_description
1 polymer ?
#
loop_
_entity_poly.entity_id
_entity_poly.type
_entity_poly.pdbx_seq_one_letter_code
_entity_poly.pdbx_strand_id
1 'polypeptide(L)'
;MGDRRQEAQGKRGDRSLTVRHHAANLVRNLASGLRLALFMPVSPLRFRVDLVQLLLLLVVSAFVDVGVDWARYGAEGHFTWFGLGTEIFGAGVLLITAAVLALAFGQREILLALPVYVLAGFPLLQVLRVAPSILIEPSPAWVIPMSAFDTLMIAWVFVFCTRCVALSLAPGAPRRWIRALIGGLALIAPMWFAPAIAPNDSWWQEPSTDGADSRYPNPASEPVMAAQQHLLEEALTALEDERSDVTDLYFVGFAGDAREDVFRKDVLAAQKVMDERWGTNGRSLSLINNPRTLLESPAATVTNLRETLNEIGDTIDKEQDVVMVYLASHGSRAHVLEVSLPPLELAPLNASTLRGLLDAAGIRWRIIVVSACYSGGFIDALKDDNTLVLTAAASDRASFGCGNASESTFFGEALFQHGLAQSDSILGAFEAAKERVATREKEGNFKPPSMPQMFIGPAMADKLKELDRGNAARRTGRSV
;
A
#
# COMPACT_ATOMS: atom_id res chain seq x y z
N MET A 1 -4.41 -51.69 -47.16
CA MET A 1 -4.56 -51.21 -45.74
C MET A 1 -3.22 -51.18 -44.97
N GLY A 2 -2.18 -51.81 -45.48
CA GLY A 2 -0.82 -51.84 -44.86
C GLY A 2 0.01 -50.55 -45.02
N ASP A 3 -0.14 -49.89 -46.18
CA ASP A 3 0.71 -48.75 -46.56
C ASP A 3 0.49 -47.48 -45.69
N ARG A 4 -0.75 -47.18 -45.33
CA ARG A 4 -1.08 -46.00 -44.45
C ARG A 4 -0.56 -46.17 -43.00
N ARG A 5 -0.39 -47.40 -42.49
CA ARG A 5 0.14 -47.65 -41.16
C ARG A 5 1.66 -47.46 -41.11
N GLN A 6 2.38 -47.82 -42.16
CA GLN A 6 3.83 -47.59 -42.21
C GLN A 6 4.17 -46.09 -42.37
N GLU A 7 3.42 -45.37 -43.19
CA GLU A 7 3.58 -43.90 -43.31
C GLU A 7 3.26 -43.15 -42.01
N ALA A 8 2.27 -43.58 -41.22
CA ALA A 8 1.91 -43.00 -39.92
C ALA A 8 2.96 -43.32 -38.86
N GLN A 9 3.60 -44.51 -38.90
CA GLN A 9 4.69 -44.87 -37.99
C GLN A 9 6.01 -44.16 -38.35
N GLY A 10 6.34 -43.97 -39.64
CA GLY A 10 7.49 -43.19 -40.07
C GLY A 10 7.37 -41.71 -39.66
N LYS A 11 6.20 -41.07 -39.82
CA LYS A 11 5.97 -39.69 -39.40
C LYS A 11 5.95 -39.53 -37.85
N ARG A 12 5.55 -40.54 -37.08
CA ARG A 12 5.68 -40.54 -35.61
C ARG A 12 7.12 -40.67 -35.15
N GLY A 13 7.94 -41.53 -35.81
CA GLY A 13 9.37 -41.69 -35.51
C GLY A 13 10.16 -40.40 -35.76
N ASP A 14 9.91 -39.73 -36.87
CA ASP A 14 10.60 -38.49 -37.24
C ASP A 14 10.22 -37.33 -36.31
N ARG A 15 8.92 -37.20 -35.95
CA ARG A 15 8.48 -36.20 -34.95
C ARG A 15 9.08 -36.43 -33.56
N SER A 16 9.21 -37.66 -33.11
CA SER A 16 9.83 -37.99 -31.82
C SER A 16 11.29 -37.66 -31.74
N LEU A 17 12.03 -37.87 -32.82
CA LEU A 17 13.45 -37.50 -32.95
C LEU A 17 13.62 -35.99 -32.93
N THR A 18 12.77 -35.26 -33.64
CA THR A 18 12.80 -33.79 -33.69
C THR A 18 12.50 -33.17 -32.30
N VAL A 19 11.50 -33.67 -31.58
CA VAL A 19 11.15 -33.21 -30.21
C VAL A 19 12.29 -33.46 -29.23
N ARG A 20 12.88 -34.67 -29.25
CA ARG A 20 14.06 -35.02 -28.42
C ARG A 20 15.25 -34.12 -28.69
N HIS A 21 15.50 -33.77 -29.95
CA HIS A 21 16.57 -32.87 -30.35
C HIS A 21 16.34 -31.43 -29.76
N HIS A 22 15.15 -30.89 -29.88
CA HIS A 22 14.84 -29.56 -29.32
C HIS A 22 14.89 -29.54 -27.78
N ALA A 23 14.43 -30.59 -27.12
CA ALA A 23 14.52 -30.73 -25.66
C ALA A 23 16.01 -30.80 -25.20
N ALA A 24 16.84 -31.58 -25.88
CA ALA A 24 18.27 -31.64 -25.55
C ALA A 24 18.99 -30.29 -25.75
N ASN A 25 18.62 -29.55 -26.80
CA ASN A 25 19.14 -28.20 -27.03
C ASN A 25 18.66 -27.19 -25.96
N LEU A 26 17.42 -27.29 -25.51
CA LEU A 26 16.86 -26.46 -24.42
C LEU A 26 17.66 -26.71 -23.13
N VAL A 27 17.83 -27.96 -22.72
CA VAL A 27 18.63 -28.33 -21.53
C VAL A 27 20.04 -27.78 -21.63
N ARG A 28 20.66 -27.91 -22.82
CA ARG A 28 22.00 -27.38 -23.10
C ARG A 28 22.05 -25.85 -22.98
N ASN A 29 21.04 -25.12 -23.47
CA ASN A 29 20.92 -23.67 -23.34
C ASN A 29 20.77 -23.26 -21.89
N LEU A 30 19.86 -23.88 -21.12
CA LEU A 30 19.68 -23.63 -19.72
C LEU A 30 20.93 -23.88 -18.87
N ALA A 31 21.62 -25.02 -19.11
CA ALA A 31 22.88 -25.32 -18.44
C ALA A 31 24.00 -24.31 -18.80
N SER A 32 24.01 -23.80 -20.02
CA SER A 32 24.94 -22.76 -20.44
C SER A 32 24.60 -21.40 -19.89
N GLY A 33 23.31 -21.06 -19.83
CA GLY A 33 22.78 -19.84 -19.21
C GLY A 33 23.04 -19.80 -17.68
N LEU A 34 22.86 -20.93 -17.00
CA LEU A 34 23.21 -21.09 -15.58
C LEU A 34 24.70 -20.79 -15.33
N ARG A 35 25.59 -21.38 -16.14
CA ARG A 35 27.03 -21.10 -16.05
C ARG A 35 27.35 -19.63 -16.31
N LEU A 36 26.64 -19.00 -17.27
CA LEU A 36 26.81 -17.59 -17.60
C LEU A 36 26.38 -16.69 -16.43
N ALA A 37 25.25 -16.99 -15.80
CA ALA A 37 24.74 -16.29 -14.66
C ALA A 37 25.62 -16.44 -13.41
N LEU A 38 26.27 -17.61 -13.24
CA LEU A 38 27.25 -17.87 -12.16
C LEU A 38 28.68 -17.40 -12.50
N PHE A 39 28.86 -16.60 -13.54
CA PHE A 39 30.15 -16.05 -13.99
C PHE A 39 31.18 -17.07 -14.39
N MET A 40 30.78 -18.31 -14.67
CA MET A 40 31.66 -19.36 -15.16
C MET A 40 32.03 -19.11 -16.63
N PRO A 41 33.18 -19.64 -17.12
CA PRO A 41 33.54 -19.54 -18.52
C PRO A 41 32.54 -20.27 -19.41
N VAL A 42 32.04 -19.59 -20.44
CA VAL A 42 31.12 -20.15 -21.45
C VAL A 42 31.50 -19.67 -22.83
N SER A 43 31.50 -20.59 -23.81
CA SER A 43 31.70 -20.28 -25.22
C SER A 43 30.33 -20.07 -25.91
N PRO A 44 30.21 -19.14 -26.90
CA PRO A 44 29.02 -19.00 -27.73
C PRO A 44 28.59 -20.32 -28.41
N LEU A 45 29.54 -21.17 -28.78
CA LEU A 45 29.31 -22.48 -29.42
C LEU A 45 28.53 -23.48 -28.54
N ARG A 46 28.44 -23.22 -27.25
CA ARG A 46 27.63 -24.05 -26.35
C ARG A 46 26.14 -23.78 -26.44
N PHE A 47 25.75 -22.63 -26.95
CA PHE A 47 24.33 -22.28 -27.14
C PHE A 47 23.86 -22.76 -28.53
N ARG A 48 22.60 -23.11 -28.59
CA ARG A 48 21.85 -23.30 -29.83
C ARG A 48 20.90 -22.13 -30.01
N VAL A 49 21.19 -21.30 -30.99
CA VAL A 49 20.51 -20.06 -31.28
C VAL A 49 19.64 -20.24 -32.49
N ASP A 50 18.34 -20.45 -32.27
CA ASP A 50 17.31 -20.52 -33.29
C ASP A 50 15.97 -20.07 -32.72
N LEU A 51 15.00 -19.82 -33.59
CA LEU A 51 13.67 -19.30 -33.18
C LEU A 51 12.93 -20.29 -32.28
N VAL A 52 13.05 -21.58 -32.49
CA VAL A 52 12.40 -22.61 -31.66
C VAL A 52 12.95 -22.57 -30.24
N GLN A 53 14.27 -22.43 -30.10
CA GLN A 53 14.89 -22.30 -28.77
C GLN A 53 14.50 -21.00 -28.08
N LEU A 54 14.37 -19.89 -28.80
CA LEU A 54 13.89 -18.65 -28.26
C LEU A 54 12.46 -18.81 -27.69
N LEU A 55 11.54 -19.40 -28.47
CA LEU A 55 10.15 -19.63 -28.02
C LEU A 55 10.09 -20.59 -26.83
N LEU A 56 10.87 -21.66 -26.82
CA LEU A 56 10.91 -22.59 -25.70
C LEU A 56 11.46 -21.93 -24.42
N LEU A 57 12.45 -21.05 -24.54
CA LEU A 57 12.99 -20.32 -23.40
C LEU A 57 12.00 -19.29 -22.85
N LEU A 58 11.21 -18.63 -23.69
CA LEU A 58 10.09 -17.76 -23.23
C LEU A 58 9.05 -18.57 -22.47
N VAL A 59 8.69 -19.75 -22.96
CA VAL A 59 7.76 -20.65 -22.24
C VAL A 59 8.36 -21.09 -20.90
N VAL A 60 9.65 -21.43 -20.84
CA VAL A 60 10.31 -21.81 -19.58
C VAL A 60 10.34 -20.63 -18.62
N SER A 61 10.61 -19.41 -19.09
CA SER A 61 10.58 -18.19 -18.26
C SER A 61 9.22 -18.02 -17.61
N ALA A 62 8.14 -18.05 -18.39
CA ALA A 62 6.77 -17.94 -17.89
C ALA A 62 6.42 -19.04 -16.85
N PHE A 63 6.84 -20.28 -17.08
CA PHE A 63 6.63 -21.36 -16.09
C PHE A 63 7.42 -21.12 -14.79
N VAL A 64 8.62 -20.58 -14.87
CA VAL A 64 9.41 -20.23 -13.68
C VAL A 64 8.74 -19.09 -12.93
N ASP A 65 8.24 -18.08 -13.63
CA ASP A 65 7.56 -16.94 -12.99
C ASP A 65 6.25 -17.38 -12.31
N VAL A 66 5.44 -18.23 -12.95
CA VAL A 66 4.28 -18.89 -12.31
C VAL A 66 4.70 -19.66 -11.06
N GLY A 67 5.78 -20.43 -11.14
CA GLY A 67 6.27 -21.23 -10.01
C GLY A 67 6.80 -20.37 -8.85
N VAL A 68 7.46 -19.27 -9.16
CA VAL A 68 7.97 -18.29 -8.19
C VAL A 68 6.81 -17.56 -7.51
N ASP A 69 5.83 -17.09 -8.27
CA ASP A 69 4.62 -16.44 -7.73
C ASP A 69 3.83 -17.40 -6.85
N TRP A 70 3.65 -18.64 -7.30
CA TRP A 70 3.01 -19.68 -6.49
C TRP A 70 3.76 -19.96 -5.19
N ALA A 71 5.08 -20.02 -5.23
CA ALA A 71 5.90 -20.23 -4.03
C ALA A 71 5.81 -19.06 -3.05
N ARG A 72 5.59 -17.85 -3.57
CA ARG A 72 5.44 -16.61 -2.77
C ARG A 72 4.08 -16.52 -2.08
N TYR A 73 3.00 -16.83 -2.80
CA TYR A 73 1.63 -16.63 -2.33
C TYR A 73 0.93 -17.91 -1.85
N GLY A 74 1.55 -19.07 -2.06
CA GLY A 74 1.05 -20.35 -1.58
C GLY A 74 -0.23 -20.84 -2.28
N ALA A 75 -0.84 -21.85 -1.70
CA ALA A 75 -2.06 -22.48 -2.25
C ALA A 75 -3.32 -21.61 -2.08
N GLU A 76 -3.26 -20.59 -1.22
CA GLU A 76 -4.38 -19.67 -0.98
C GLU A 76 -4.49 -18.59 -2.07
N GLY A 77 -3.41 -18.37 -2.85
CA GLY A 77 -3.42 -17.48 -3.99
C GLY A 77 -4.28 -18.01 -5.15
N HIS A 78 -4.60 -17.15 -6.09
CA HIS A 78 -5.35 -17.52 -7.29
C HIS A 78 -4.56 -17.20 -8.57
N PHE A 79 -4.73 -18.06 -9.59
CA PHE A 79 -4.14 -17.87 -10.90
C PHE A 79 -4.84 -16.76 -11.67
N THR A 80 -4.08 -15.86 -12.31
CA THR A 80 -4.61 -14.82 -13.18
C THR A 80 -3.90 -14.81 -14.53
N TRP A 81 -4.63 -14.45 -15.60
CA TRP A 81 -4.07 -14.26 -16.92
C TRP A 81 -3.35 -12.92 -17.10
N PHE A 82 -3.43 -12.02 -16.13
CA PHE A 82 -2.81 -10.70 -16.22
C PHE A 82 -1.27 -10.78 -16.29
N GLY A 83 -0.65 -11.78 -15.65
CA GLY A 83 0.78 -12.06 -15.78
C GLY A 83 1.26 -12.23 -17.22
N LEU A 84 0.39 -12.66 -18.15
CA LEU A 84 0.74 -12.75 -19.57
C LEU A 84 1.09 -11.37 -20.16
N GLY A 85 0.43 -10.30 -19.71
CA GLY A 85 0.75 -8.94 -20.13
C GLY A 85 2.17 -8.53 -19.76
N THR A 86 2.59 -8.85 -18.55
CA THR A 86 3.96 -8.61 -18.05
C THR A 86 5.00 -9.38 -18.87
N GLU A 87 4.75 -10.66 -19.18
CA GLU A 87 5.63 -11.48 -20.00
C GLU A 87 5.79 -10.95 -21.43
N ILE A 88 4.67 -10.62 -22.08
CA ILE A 88 4.70 -10.07 -23.46
C ILE A 88 5.45 -8.75 -23.49
N PHE A 89 5.22 -7.88 -22.50
CA PHE A 89 5.93 -6.61 -22.39
C PHE A 89 7.44 -6.84 -22.20
N GLY A 90 7.84 -7.68 -21.26
CA GLY A 90 9.24 -8.01 -20.98
C GLY A 90 9.96 -8.61 -22.20
N ALA A 91 9.32 -9.57 -22.89
CA ALA A 91 9.83 -10.14 -24.12
C ALA A 91 9.96 -9.08 -25.23
N GLY A 92 8.98 -8.20 -25.38
CA GLY A 92 9.00 -7.09 -26.33
C GLY A 92 10.17 -6.14 -26.07
N VAL A 93 10.37 -5.71 -24.83
CA VAL A 93 11.50 -4.86 -24.43
C VAL A 93 12.84 -5.52 -24.73
N LEU A 94 12.99 -6.81 -24.41
CA LEU A 94 14.21 -7.57 -24.70
C LEU A 94 14.50 -7.64 -26.19
N LEU A 95 13.50 -7.94 -27.02
CA LEU A 95 13.63 -8.03 -28.48
C LEU A 95 13.94 -6.67 -29.12
N ILE A 96 13.26 -5.60 -28.68
CA ILE A 96 13.53 -4.25 -29.16
C ILE A 96 14.94 -3.83 -28.80
N THR A 97 15.38 -4.07 -27.55
CA THR A 97 16.75 -3.75 -27.12
C THR A 97 17.78 -4.53 -27.94
N ALA A 98 17.54 -5.83 -28.18
CA ALA A 98 18.42 -6.64 -29.04
C ALA A 98 18.48 -6.09 -30.48
N ALA A 99 17.35 -5.64 -31.03
CA ALA A 99 17.29 -5.03 -32.37
C ALA A 99 18.07 -3.70 -32.44
N VAL A 100 17.90 -2.85 -31.44
CA VAL A 100 18.62 -1.57 -31.33
C VAL A 100 20.13 -1.82 -31.23
N LEU A 101 20.58 -2.76 -30.41
CA LEU A 101 21.97 -3.11 -30.25
C LEU A 101 22.55 -3.76 -31.52
N ALA A 102 21.77 -4.61 -32.23
CA ALA A 102 22.15 -5.21 -33.49
C ALA A 102 22.41 -4.13 -34.56
N LEU A 103 21.54 -3.15 -34.65
CA LEU A 103 21.68 -1.98 -35.55
C LEU A 103 22.89 -1.11 -35.15
N ALA A 104 22.96 -0.71 -33.86
CA ALA A 104 24.01 0.18 -33.37
C ALA A 104 25.43 -0.41 -33.50
N PHE A 105 25.56 -1.73 -33.37
CA PHE A 105 26.84 -2.41 -33.44
C PHE A 105 27.14 -3.01 -34.87
N GLY A 106 26.16 -2.97 -35.76
CA GLY A 106 26.27 -3.50 -37.10
C GLY A 106 26.39 -5.03 -37.15
N GLN A 107 25.80 -5.77 -36.20
CA GLN A 107 25.92 -7.23 -36.04
C GLN A 107 24.54 -7.87 -35.92
N ARG A 108 24.05 -8.47 -37.02
CA ARG A 108 22.67 -9.04 -37.07
C ARG A 108 22.49 -10.25 -36.16
N GLU A 109 23.57 -10.95 -35.83
CA GLU A 109 23.55 -12.12 -34.95
C GLU A 109 23.05 -11.78 -33.54
N ILE A 110 23.23 -10.54 -33.08
CA ILE A 110 22.78 -10.06 -31.78
C ILE A 110 21.26 -10.17 -31.64
N LEU A 111 20.51 -9.97 -32.73
CA LEU A 111 19.05 -9.97 -32.72
C LEU A 111 18.47 -11.26 -32.14
N LEU A 112 19.07 -12.40 -32.37
CA LEU A 112 18.57 -13.70 -31.90
C LEU A 112 19.45 -14.28 -30.77
N ALA A 113 20.76 -14.08 -30.84
CA ALA A 113 21.67 -14.62 -29.85
C ALA A 113 21.51 -14.00 -28.47
N LEU A 114 21.36 -12.67 -28.40
CA LEU A 114 21.25 -11.96 -27.15
C LEU A 114 19.97 -12.35 -26.33
N PRO A 115 18.77 -12.40 -26.92
CA PRO A 115 17.57 -12.89 -26.20
C PRO A 115 17.73 -14.34 -25.73
N VAL A 116 18.29 -15.23 -26.54
CA VAL A 116 18.55 -16.63 -26.13
C VAL A 116 19.49 -16.69 -24.92
N TYR A 117 20.58 -15.91 -24.91
CA TYR A 117 21.54 -15.92 -23.79
C TYR A 117 20.91 -15.35 -22.51
N VAL A 118 20.16 -14.26 -22.61
CA VAL A 118 19.46 -13.63 -21.45
C VAL A 118 18.43 -14.60 -20.88
N LEU A 119 17.52 -15.11 -21.71
CA LEU A 119 16.46 -16.02 -21.27
C LEU A 119 16.97 -17.36 -20.75
N ALA A 120 18.11 -17.83 -21.24
CA ALA A 120 18.71 -19.07 -20.75
C ALA A 120 19.24 -18.96 -19.29
N GLY A 121 19.68 -17.77 -18.86
CA GLY A 121 20.18 -17.55 -17.51
C GLY A 121 19.15 -16.90 -16.54
N PHE A 122 18.09 -16.31 -17.07
CA PHE A 122 17.08 -15.56 -16.33
C PHE A 122 16.36 -16.39 -15.26
N PRO A 123 15.97 -17.67 -15.48
CA PRO A 123 15.31 -18.50 -14.48
C PRO A 123 16.04 -18.59 -13.14
N LEU A 124 17.37 -18.71 -13.16
CA LEU A 124 18.16 -18.70 -11.93
C LEU A 124 18.06 -17.36 -11.19
N LEU A 125 18.16 -16.25 -11.92
CA LEU A 125 18.14 -14.91 -11.33
C LEU A 125 16.78 -14.61 -10.70
N GLN A 126 15.70 -15.05 -11.32
CA GLN A 126 14.34 -14.93 -10.77
C GLN A 126 14.19 -15.69 -9.46
N VAL A 127 14.59 -16.96 -9.42
CA VAL A 127 14.53 -17.76 -8.19
C VAL A 127 15.38 -17.13 -7.08
N LEU A 128 16.60 -16.70 -7.38
CA LEU A 128 17.48 -16.08 -6.38
C LEU A 128 16.96 -14.75 -5.86
N ARG A 129 16.34 -13.95 -6.72
CA ARG A 129 15.75 -12.65 -6.33
C ARG A 129 14.62 -12.82 -5.33
N VAL A 130 13.78 -13.84 -5.51
CA VAL A 130 12.57 -14.02 -4.69
C VAL A 130 12.82 -14.91 -3.46
N ALA A 131 13.86 -15.75 -3.48
CA ALA A 131 14.16 -16.66 -2.37
C ALA A 131 14.18 -15.99 -0.97
N PRO A 132 14.76 -14.80 -0.76
CA PRO A 132 14.72 -14.15 0.56
C PRO A 132 13.31 -13.81 1.03
N SER A 133 12.44 -13.35 0.13
CA SER A 133 11.06 -12.99 0.50
C SER A 133 10.17 -14.20 0.83
N ILE A 134 10.58 -15.42 0.41
CA ILE A 134 9.90 -16.66 0.74
C ILE A 134 10.46 -17.29 2.02
N LEU A 135 11.78 -17.16 2.25
CA LEU A 135 12.49 -17.90 3.30
C LEU A 135 12.67 -17.09 4.59
N ILE A 136 12.50 -15.78 4.56
CA ILE A 136 12.77 -14.89 5.68
C ILE A 136 11.49 -14.15 6.04
N GLU A 137 11.00 -14.33 7.27
CA GLU A 137 9.86 -13.57 7.77
C GLU A 137 10.18 -12.06 7.83
N PRO A 138 9.24 -11.20 7.41
CA PRO A 138 9.43 -9.75 7.47
C PRO A 138 9.70 -9.28 8.89
N SER A 139 10.85 -8.65 9.12
CA SER A 139 11.23 -8.06 10.40
C SER A 139 11.96 -6.74 10.16
N PRO A 140 11.76 -5.71 10.99
CA PRO A 140 12.50 -4.45 10.90
C PRO A 140 14.02 -4.63 10.93
N ALA A 141 14.52 -5.70 11.55
CA ALA A 141 15.93 -6.04 11.59
C ALA A 141 16.52 -6.39 10.21
N TRP A 142 15.69 -6.78 9.24
CA TRP A 142 16.10 -7.19 7.90
C TRP A 142 16.02 -6.08 6.85
N VAL A 143 15.56 -4.89 7.19
CA VAL A 143 15.40 -3.76 6.21
C VAL A 143 16.75 -3.40 5.57
N ILE A 144 17.82 -3.22 6.37
CA ILE A 144 19.15 -2.89 5.84
C ILE A 144 19.78 -4.07 5.07
N PRO A 145 19.77 -5.32 5.61
CA PRO A 145 20.23 -6.48 4.85
C PRO A 145 19.48 -6.69 3.54
N MET A 146 18.16 -6.48 3.50
CA MET A 146 17.36 -6.62 2.26
C MET A 146 17.71 -5.56 1.22
N SER A 147 17.89 -4.30 1.60
CA SER A 147 18.30 -3.24 0.67
C SER A 147 19.72 -3.47 0.10
N ALA A 148 20.62 -4.00 0.91
CA ALA A 148 21.95 -4.41 0.44
C ALA A 148 21.86 -5.60 -0.53
N PHE A 149 21.00 -6.58 -0.25
CA PHE A 149 20.74 -7.70 -1.15
C PHE A 149 20.19 -7.23 -2.49
N ASP A 150 19.22 -6.33 -2.52
CA ASP A 150 18.66 -5.78 -3.75
C ASP A 150 19.73 -5.05 -4.58
N THR A 151 20.60 -4.28 -3.92
CA THR A 151 21.72 -3.61 -4.57
C THR A 151 22.69 -4.60 -5.20
N LEU A 152 23.03 -5.68 -4.48
CA LEU A 152 23.88 -6.76 -4.99
C LEU A 152 23.23 -7.49 -6.17
N MET A 153 21.92 -7.74 -6.12
CA MET A 153 21.18 -8.37 -7.22
C MET A 153 21.17 -7.49 -8.47
N ILE A 154 20.99 -6.19 -8.34
CA ILE A 154 21.08 -5.25 -9.46
C ILE A 154 22.49 -5.29 -10.08
N ALA A 155 23.53 -5.25 -9.27
CA ALA A 155 24.91 -5.37 -9.75
C ALA A 155 25.16 -6.72 -10.44
N TRP A 156 24.63 -7.81 -9.88
CA TRP A 156 24.73 -9.14 -10.46
C TRP A 156 24.06 -9.21 -11.84
N VAL A 157 22.81 -8.74 -11.94
CA VAL A 157 22.07 -8.69 -13.21
C VAL A 157 22.80 -7.82 -14.23
N PHE A 158 23.38 -6.68 -13.82
CA PHE A 158 24.18 -5.83 -14.71
C PHE A 158 25.40 -6.57 -15.28
N VAL A 159 26.17 -7.24 -14.45
CA VAL A 159 27.32 -8.02 -14.91
C VAL A 159 26.89 -9.19 -15.82
N PHE A 160 25.79 -9.86 -15.48
CA PHE A 160 25.19 -10.90 -16.29
C PHE A 160 24.80 -10.39 -17.69
N CYS A 161 24.03 -9.30 -17.76
CA CYS A 161 23.60 -8.66 -19.01
C CYS A 161 24.80 -8.21 -19.85
N THR A 162 25.81 -7.60 -19.22
CA THR A 162 27.06 -7.19 -19.87
C THR A 162 27.79 -8.40 -20.50
N ARG A 163 27.82 -9.53 -19.80
CA ARG A 163 28.42 -10.79 -20.32
C ARG A 163 27.59 -11.37 -21.47
N CYS A 164 26.26 -11.33 -21.41
CA CYS A 164 25.37 -11.74 -22.51
C CYS A 164 25.68 -10.94 -23.77
N VAL A 165 25.79 -9.62 -23.66
CA VAL A 165 26.17 -8.76 -24.79
C VAL A 165 27.60 -9.06 -25.28
N ALA A 166 28.56 -9.17 -24.35
CA ALA A 166 29.94 -9.51 -24.73
C ALA A 166 30.01 -10.85 -25.49
N LEU A 167 29.20 -11.84 -25.10
CA LEU A 167 29.16 -13.14 -25.73
C LEU A 167 28.51 -13.09 -27.12
N SER A 168 27.57 -12.21 -27.37
CA SER A 168 26.89 -12.00 -28.66
C SER A 168 27.69 -11.15 -29.64
N LEU A 169 28.72 -10.44 -29.18
CA LEU A 169 29.64 -9.68 -30.06
C LEU A 169 30.66 -10.58 -30.74
N ALA A 170 30.95 -10.29 -32.02
CA ALA A 170 31.96 -11.02 -32.80
C ALA A 170 33.35 -10.99 -32.12
N PRO A 171 34.11 -12.07 -32.16
CA PRO A 171 35.50 -12.07 -31.72
C PRO A 171 36.30 -11.02 -32.51
N GLY A 172 36.96 -10.10 -31.83
CA GLY A 172 37.70 -9.02 -32.48
C GLY A 172 36.90 -7.75 -32.79
N ALA A 173 35.63 -7.67 -32.38
CA ALA A 173 34.86 -6.42 -32.48
C ALA A 173 35.58 -5.25 -31.77
N PRO A 174 35.71 -4.07 -32.45
CA PRO A 174 36.41 -2.92 -31.87
C PRO A 174 35.72 -2.47 -30.59
N ARG A 175 36.53 -2.15 -29.57
CA ARG A 175 36.03 -1.67 -28.26
C ARG A 175 34.99 -2.62 -27.62
N ARG A 176 35.18 -3.94 -27.78
CA ARG A 176 34.23 -4.98 -27.38
C ARG A 176 33.68 -4.78 -25.95
N TRP A 177 34.55 -4.49 -24.98
CA TRP A 177 34.15 -4.32 -23.59
C TRP A 177 33.31 -3.05 -23.36
N ILE A 178 33.62 -1.94 -24.09
CA ILE A 178 32.82 -0.73 -24.02
C ILE A 178 31.39 -0.97 -24.56
N ARG A 179 31.32 -1.65 -25.72
CA ARG A 179 30.04 -2.06 -26.34
C ARG A 179 29.26 -3.00 -25.42
N ALA A 180 29.93 -3.92 -24.75
CA ALA A 180 29.29 -4.83 -23.80
C ALA A 180 28.73 -4.10 -22.58
N LEU A 181 29.45 -3.14 -22.03
CA LEU A 181 28.99 -2.29 -20.91
C LEU A 181 27.78 -1.42 -21.31
N ILE A 182 27.85 -0.75 -22.47
CA ILE A 182 26.72 0.05 -23.00
C ILE A 182 25.49 -0.83 -23.23
N GLY A 183 25.69 -2.02 -23.84
CA GLY A 183 24.60 -2.95 -24.08
C GLY A 183 24.02 -3.55 -22.80
N GLY A 184 24.84 -3.81 -21.78
CA GLY A 184 24.39 -4.25 -20.47
C GLY A 184 23.54 -3.18 -19.78
N LEU A 185 23.96 -1.91 -19.86
CA LEU A 185 23.18 -0.79 -19.35
C LEU A 185 21.85 -0.62 -20.12
N ALA A 186 21.87 -0.75 -21.45
CA ALA A 186 20.67 -0.67 -22.29
C ALA A 186 19.66 -1.80 -21.99
N LEU A 187 20.10 -2.96 -21.53
CA LEU A 187 19.21 -4.04 -21.09
C LEU A 187 18.57 -3.77 -19.73
N ILE A 188 19.28 -3.11 -18.81
CA ILE A 188 18.79 -2.85 -17.46
C ILE A 188 17.98 -1.57 -17.40
N ALA A 189 18.34 -0.52 -18.12
CA ALA A 189 17.68 0.78 -18.06
C ALA A 189 16.14 0.70 -18.18
N PRO A 190 15.54 -0.08 -19.10
CA PRO A 190 14.09 -0.22 -19.17
C PRO A 190 13.46 -0.80 -17.91
N MET A 191 14.17 -1.60 -17.13
CA MET A 191 13.67 -2.19 -15.88
C MET A 191 13.39 -1.12 -14.79
N TRP A 192 14.09 0.02 -14.83
CA TRP A 192 13.84 1.15 -13.92
C TRP A 192 12.56 1.91 -14.25
N PHE A 193 12.21 1.97 -15.54
CA PHE A 193 11.03 2.69 -16.00
C PHE A 193 9.81 1.76 -16.18
N ALA A 194 10.03 0.45 -16.23
CA ALA A 194 8.98 -0.54 -16.42
C ALA A 194 7.83 -0.40 -15.40
N PRO A 195 8.07 -0.24 -14.08
CA PRO A 195 6.97 -0.12 -13.11
C PRO A 195 6.04 1.08 -13.34
N ALA A 196 6.51 2.11 -14.07
CA ALA A 196 5.72 3.31 -14.34
C ALA A 196 4.86 3.22 -15.62
N ILE A 197 5.18 2.29 -16.53
CA ILE A 197 4.59 2.24 -17.88
C ILE A 197 4.14 0.83 -18.32
N ALA A 198 4.45 -0.19 -17.53
CA ALA A 198 4.20 -1.59 -17.86
C ALA A 198 3.17 -2.22 -16.94
N PRO A 199 2.39 -3.19 -17.41
CA PRO A 199 1.70 -4.12 -16.52
C PRO A 199 2.75 -4.77 -15.59
N ASN A 200 2.50 -4.75 -14.31
CA ASN A 200 3.33 -5.39 -13.30
C ASN A 200 2.53 -6.46 -12.55
N ASP A 201 1.67 -7.13 -13.29
CA ASP A 201 0.81 -8.16 -12.76
C ASP A 201 1.56 -9.49 -12.67
N SER A 202 1.34 -10.21 -11.58
CA SER A 202 1.85 -11.57 -11.37
C SER A 202 0.90 -12.62 -11.93
N TRP A 203 1.43 -13.80 -12.25
CA TRP A 203 0.64 -14.96 -12.68
C TRP A 203 -0.18 -15.57 -11.54
N TRP A 204 0.37 -15.50 -10.34
CA TRP A 204 -0.26 -15.98 -9.13
C TRP A 204 -0.34 -14.80 -8.18
N GLN A 205 -1.53 -14.37 -7.88
CA GLN A 205 -1.75 -13.23 -7.01
C GLN A 205 -2.03 -13.70 -5.59
N GLU A 206 -1.61 -12.90 -4.65
CA GLU A 206 -2.03 -13.06 -3.27
C GLU A 206 -3.56 -13.26 -3.24
N PRO A 207 -4.09 -14.14 -2.36
CA PRO A 207 -5.52 -14.15 -2.14
C PRO A 207 -5.88 -12.69 -1.99
N SER A 208 -6.65 -12.17 -2.96
CA SER A 208 -7.05 -10.78 -2.86
C SER A 208 -7.65 -10.63 -1.48
N THR A 209 -7.06 -9.78 -0.65
CA THR A 209 -7.81 -9.14 0.43
C THR A 209 -9.07 -8.45 -0.14
N ASP A 210 -9.17 -8.35 -1.45
CA ASP A 210 -10.33 -8.03 -2.29
C ASP A 210 -11.31 -9.18 -2.48
N GLY A 211 -10.86 -10.42 -2.35
CA GLY A 211 -11.70 -11.58 -2.05
C GLY A 211 -11.76 -11.63 -0.56
N ALA A 212 -12.55 -10.76 0.02
CA ALA A 212 -13.12 -10.86 1.33
C ALA A 212 -12.78 -12.21 1.97
N ASP A 213 -12.13 -12.23 3.09
CA ASP A 213 -12.43 -13.27 4.06
C ASP A 213 -13.90 -13.58 3.82
N SER A 214 -14.21 -14.76 3.27
CA SER A 214 -15.56 -15.09 2.76
C SER A 214 -16.63 -14.96 3.86
N ARG A 215 -16.21 -14.57 5.05
CA ARG A 215 -17.00 -14.18 6.21
C ARG A 215 -17.59 -12.77 6.12
N TYR A 216 -17.03 -11.88 5.28
CA TYR A 216 -17.48 -10.50 5.19
C TYR A 216 -17.96 -10.16 3.77
N PRO A 217 -19.01 -9.36 3.61
CA PRO A 217 -19.51 -8.98 2.29
C PRO A 217 -18.50 -8.11 1.53
N ASN A 218 -18.50 -8.23 0.20
CA ASN A 218 -17.69 -7.39 -0.67
C ASN A 218 -18.22 -5.94 -0.64
N PRO A 219 -17.40 -4.92 -0.37
CA PRO A 219 -17.80 -3.51 -0.39
C PRO A 219 -18.47 -3.06 -1.69
N ALA A 220 -18.08 -3.63 -2.84
CA ALA A 220 -18.66 -3.32 -4.15
C ALA A 220 -19.89 -4.19 -4.50
N SER A 221 -20.39 -5.03 -3.57
CA SER A 221 -21.60 -5.79 -3.82
C SER A 221 -22.86 -4.93 -3.70
N GLU A 222 -23.88 -5.23 -4.52
CA GLU A 222 -25.14 -4.50 -4.51
C GLU A 222 -25.79 -4.39 -3.13
N PRO A 223 -25.85 -5.45 -2.29
CA PRO A 223 -26.42 -5.33 -0.94
C PRO A 223 -25.67 -4.34 -0.04
N VAL A 224 -24.31 -4.30 -0.12
CA VAL A 224 -23.53 -3.35 0.66
C VAL A 224 -23.72 -1.94 0.16
N MET A 225 -23.67 -1.73 -1.16
CA MET A 225 -23.88 -0.40 -1.75
C MET A 225 -25.25 0.18 -1.38
N ALA A 226 -26.31 -0.65 -1.42
CA ALA A 226 -27.64 -0.26 -1.01
C ALA A 226 -27.71 0.04 0.49
N ALA A 227 -27.13 -0.80 1.34
CA ALA A 227 -27.10 -0.61 2.79
C ALA A 227 -26.36 0.67 3.20
N GLN A 228 -25.26 1.00 2.52
CA GLN A 228 -24.43 2.16 2.87
C GLN A 228 -25.19 3.50 2.78
N GLN A 229 -26.09 3.64 1.81
CA GLN A 229 -26.93 4.85 1.74
C GLN A 229 -27.88 4.96 2.92
N HIS A 230 -28.55 3.87 3.30
CA HIS A 230 -29.47 3.85 4.46
C HIS A 230 -28.70 4.03 5.77
N LEU A 231 -27.55 3.41 5.95
CA LEU A 231 -26.75 3.54 7.17
C LEU A 231 -26.31 4.98 7.42
N LEU A 232 -25.94 5.72 6.37
CA LEU A 232 -25.59 7.13 6.50
C LEU A 232 -26.83 7.94 6.87
N GLU A 233 -27.96 7.76 6.16
CA GLU A 233 -29.22 8.48 6.40
C GLU A 233 -29.75 8.22 7.82
N GLU A 234 -29.74 6.98 8.29
CA GLU A 234 -30.11 6.61 9.66
C GLU A 234 -29.19 7.28 10.70
N ALA A 235 -27.86 7.25 10.47
CA ALA A 235 -26.90 7.83 11.38
C ALA A 235 -27.03 9.37 11.47
N LEU A 236 -27.31 10.04 10.35
CA LEU A 236 -27.56 11.47 10.31
C LEU A 236 -28.89 11.83 11.02
N THR A 237 -29.95 11.11 10.72
CA THR A 237 -31.27 11.34 11.35
C THR A 237 -31.28 11.04 12.85
N ALA A 238 -30.38 10.17 13.33
CA ALA A 238 -30.26 9.86 14.75
C ALA A 238 -29.49 10.90 15.56
N LEU A 239 -28.89 11.91 14.91
CA LEU A 239 -28.24 13.01 15.63
C LEU A 239 -29.31 13.86 16.33
N GLU A 240 -29.12 14.09 17.64
CA GLU A 240 -29.97 14.95 18.41
C GLU A 240 -29.69 16.44 18.14
N ASP A 241 -30.73 17.23 18.13
CA ASP A 241 -30.66 18.69 18.03
C ASP A 241 -29.83 19.31 19.16
N GLU A 242 -29.39 20.55 18.95
CA GLU A 242 -28.72 21.36 19.94
C GLU A 242 -29.65 21.60 21.19
N ARG A 243 -29.03 21.79 22.34
CA ARG A 243 -29.73 22.12 23.58
C ARG A 243 -29.63 23.61 23.87
N SER A 244 -30.75 24.28 23.88
CA SER A 244 -30.78 25.73 24.16
C SER A 244 -30.01 26.07 25.44
N ASP A 245 -29.19 27.11 25.40
CA ASP A 245 -28.40 27.64 26.51
C ASP A 245 -27.31 26.68 27.08
N VAL A 246 -26.96 25.63 26.33
CA VAL A 246 -25.89 24.70 26.69
C VAL A 246 -24.89 24.58 25.54
N THR A 247 -23.60 24.70 25.82
CA THR A 247 -22.57 24.37 24.83
C THR A 247 -22.54 22.85 24.61
N ASP A 248 -23.01 22.43 23.44
CA ASP A 248 -22.96 21.04 23.05
C ASP A 248 -21.63 20.69 22.38
N LEU A 249 -21.23 19.44 22.56
CA LEU A 249 -20.09 18.84 21.85
C LEU A 249 -20.61 17.74 20.94
N TYR A 250 -20.37 17.90 19.65
CA TYR A 250 -20.61 16.86 18.66
C TYR A 250 -19.31 16.14 18.35
N PHE A 251 -19.38 14.82 18.14
CA PHE A 251 -18.21 14.00 17.83
C PHE A 251 -18.36 13.28 16.48
N VAL A 252 -17.37 13.44 15.61
CA VAL A 252 -17.27 12.72 14.34
C VAL A 252 -16.02 11.88 14.34
N GLY A 253 -16.18 10.56 14.32
CA GLY A 253 -15.09 9.59 14.15
C GLY A 253 -14.91 9.23 12.69
N PHE A 254 -13.66 9.06 12.25
CA PHE A 254 -13.32 8.67 10.88
C PHE A 254 -12.18 7.64 10.88
N ALA A 255 -12.51 6.37 10.64
CA ALA A 255 -11.55 5.28 10.47
C ALA A 255 -11.29 5.06 8.98
N GLY A 256 -10.20 5.61 8.44
CA GLY A 256 -10.01 5.78 7.00
C GLY A 256 -9.56 4.55 6.24
N ASP A 257 -8.86 3.58 6.86
CA ASP A 257 -8.22 2.48 6.14
C ASP A 257 -8.72 1.11 6.61
N ALA A 258 -9.39 0.40 5.70
CA ALA A 258 -9.98 -0.92 5.95
C ALA A 258 -8.95 -2.06 6.06
N ARG A 259 -7.72 -1.84 5.62
CA ARG A 259 -6.64 -2.85 5.66
C ARG A 259 -6.17 -3.15 7.09
N GLU A 260 -6.39 -2.22 8.02
CA GLU A 260 -5.96 -2.33 9.41
C GLU A 260 -7.14 -2.16 10.37
N ASP A 261 -7.51 -3.23 11.09
CA ASP A 261 -8.64 -3.23 12.05
C ASP A 261 -8.44 -2.27 13.22
N VAL A 262 -7.22 -1.85 13.48
CA VAL A 262 -6.87 -0.92 14.57
C VAL A 262 -7.61 0.42 14.45
N PHE A 263 -7.79 0.96 13.25
CA PHE A 263 -8.44 2.26 13.08
C PHE A 263 -9.93 2.21 13.46
N ARG A 264 -10.64 1.13 13.08
CA ARG A 264 -12.02 0.91 13.53
C ARG A 264 -12.11 0.83 15.05
N LYS A 265 -11.27 0.00 15.68
CA LYS A 265 -11.23 -0.17 17.14
C LYS A 265 -10.93 1.15 17.84
N ASP A 266 -9.98 1.90 17.33
CA ASP A 266 -9.52 3.16 17.89
C ASP A 266 -10.63 4.22 17.86
N VAL A 267 -11.31 4.38 16.71
CA VAL A 267 -12.44 5.33 16.57
C VAL A 267 -13.63 4.92 17.43
N LEU A 268 -13.98 3.64 17.48
CA LEU A 268 -15.09 3.18 18.33
C LEU A 268 -14.77 3.33 19.83
N ALA A 269 -13.54 3.09 20.26
CA ALA A 269 -13.12 3.34 21.63
C ALA A 269 -13.15 4.83 21.98
N ALA A 270 -12.72 5.69 21.03
CA ALA A 270 -12.80 7.14 21.19
C ALA A 270 -14.26 7.60 21.31
N GLN A 271 -15.14 7.19 20.40
CA GLN A 271 -16.58 7.52 20.46
C GLN A 271 -17.18 7.11 21.81
N LYS A 272 -16.92 5.89 22.26
CA LYS A 272 -17.42 5.41 23.55
C LYS A 272 -17.01 6.33 24.72
N VAL A 273 -15.74 6.74 24.77
CA VAL A 273 -15.27 7.67 25.81
C VAL A 273 -15.96 9.02 25.69
N MET A 274 -16.13 9.54 24.49
CA MET A 274 -16.80 10.82 24.26
C MET A 274 -18.26 10.75 24.70
N ASP A 275 -18.98 9.68 24.35
CA ASP A 275 -20.39 9.48 24.73
C ASP A 275 -20.57 9.35 26.25
N GLU A 276 -19.74 8.54 26.89
CA GLU A 276 -19.84 8.27 28.33
C GLU A 276 -19.34 9.41 29.19
N ARG A 277 -18.38 10.22 28.72
CA ARG A 277 -17.66 11.18 29.57
C ARG A 277 -17.84 12.63 29.14
N TRP A 278 -18.07 12.90 27.85
CA TRP A 278 -18.10 14.26 27.30
C TRP A 278 -19.49 14.68 26.81
N GLY A 279 -20.49 13.81 26.99
CA GLY A 279 -21.90 14.11 26.74
C GLY A 279 -22.25 14.15 25.25
N THR A 280 -21.52 13.41 24.43
CA THR A 280 -21.80 13.30 22.99
C THR A 280 -22.76 12.16 22.64
N ASN A 281 -23.28 11.42 23.63
CA ASN A 281 -24.30 10.41 23.39
C ASN A 281 -25.51 11.03 22.71
N GLY A 282 -25.92 10.48 21.55
CA GLY A 282 -26.94 11.08 20.68
C GLY A 282 -26.37 12.19 19.76
N ARG A 283 -25.12 12.64 19.93
CA ARG A 283 -24.43 13.70 19.15
C ARG A 283 -23.11 13.21 18.58
N SER A 284 -22.97 11.92 18.40
CA SER A 284 -21.77 11.30 17.84
C SER A 284 -22.10 10.42 16.66
N LEU A 285 -21.24 10.45 15.64
CA LEU A 285 -21.31 9.62 14.46
C LEU A 285 -19.91 9.14 14.07
N SER A 286 -19.76 7.85 13.73
CA SER A 286 -18.51 7.31 13.24
C SER A 286 -18.66 6.77 11.82
N LEU A 287 -17.77 7.22 10.94
CA LEU A 287 -17.57 6.72 9.58
C LEU A 287 -16.44 5.71 9.60
N ILE A 288 -16.68 4.50 9.12
CA ILE A 288 -15.73 3.38 9.33
C ILE A 288 -15.51 2.59 8.06
N ASN A 289 -14.28 2.55 7.58
CA ASN A 289 -13.84 1.63 6.56
C ASN A 289 -13.33 0.35 7.23
N ASN A 290 -14.18 -0.68 7.25
CA ASN A 290 -13.80 -2.00 7.73
C ASN A 290 -14.74 -3.08 7.19
N PRO A 291 -14.23 -4.22 6.70
CA PRO A 291 -15.06 -5.30 6.18
C PRO A 291 -16.11 -5.84 7.18
N ARG A 292 -15.84 -5.73 8.48
CA ARG A 292 -16.72 -6.23 9.54
C ARG A 292 -17.95 -5.36 9.78
N THR A 293 -17.90 -4.10 9.39
CA THR A 293 -18.95 -3.10 9.72
C THR A 293 -19.68 -2.56 8.49
N LEU A 294 -19.49 -3.18 7.32
CA LEU A 294 -20.10 -2.72 6.06
C LEU A 294 -21.63 -2.68 6.06
N LEU A 295 -22.28 -3.46 6.92
CA LEU A 295 -23.73 -3.49 7.07
C LEU A 295 -24.19 -2.91 8.41
N GLU A 296 -23.29 -2.25 9.16
CA GLU A 296 -23.56 -1.74 10.52
C GLU A 296 -23.20 -0.26 10.67
N SER A 297 -22.23 0.23 9.88
CA SER A 297 -21.74 1.61 9.99
C SER A 297 -21.54 2.22 8.60
N PRO A 298 -21.80 3.53 8.43
CA PRO A 298 -21.50 4.22 7.18
C PRO A 298 -20.00 4.26 6.94
N ALA A 299 -19.59 4.11 5.67
CA ALA A 299 -18.19 4.07 5.25
C ALA A 299 -17.50 5.43 5.41
N ALA A 300 -16.22 5.41 5.77
CA ALA A 300 -15.37 6.57 5.87
C ALA A 300 -14.92 7.05 4.48
N THR A 301 -15.77 7.81 3.80
CA THR A 301 -15.45 8.47 2.53
C THR A 301 -15.44 9.98 2.72
N VAL A 302 -14.73 10.71 1.85
CA VAL A 302 -14.74 12.19 1.85
C VAL A 302 -16.16 12.72 1.59
N THR A 303 -16.97 11.99 0.80
CA THR A 303 -18.36 12.34 0.54
C THR A 303 -19.22 12.20 1.79
N ASN A 304 -19.15 11.05 2.48
CA ASN A 304 -19.92 10.83 3.70
C ASN A 304 -19.48 11.79 4.82
N LEU A 305 -18.18 12.11 4.91
CA LEU A 305 -17.69 13.14 5.84
C LEU A 305 -18.28 14.52 5.53
N ARG A 306 -18.43 14.88 4.25
CA ARG A 306 -19.08 16.13 3.83
C ARG A 306 -20.54 16.17 4.28
N GLU A 307 -21.32 15.13 3.99
CA GLU A 307 -22.72 15.04 4.38
C GLU A 307 -22.88 15.09 5.91
N THR A 308 -22.01 14.38 6.64
CA THR A 308 -22.02 14.40 8.11
C THR A 308 -21.73 15.79 8.67
N LEU A 309 -20.72 16.49 8.13
CA LEU A 309 -20.40 17.83 8.61
C LEU A 309 -21.46 18.85 8.23
N ASN A 310 -22.10 18.72 7.06
CA ASN A 310 -23.21 19.58 6.65
C ASN A 310 -24.42 19.41 7.60
N GLU A 311 -24.83 18.17 7.86
CA GLU A 311 -25.94 17.88 8.78
C GLU A 311 -25.68 18.44 10.18
N ILE A 312 -24.48 18.19 10.70
CA ILE A 312 -24.09 18.78 11.99
C ILE A 312 -24.11 20.32 11.92
N GLY A 313 -23.58 20.90 10.84
CA GLY A 313 -23.56 22.36 10.65
C GLY A 313 -24.94 23.01 10.54
N ASP A 314 -25.96 22.24 10.09
CA ASP A 314 -27.36 22.68 10.05
C ASP A 314 -28.07 22.47 11.37
N THR A 315 -27.59 21.55 12.22
CA THR A 315 -28.21 21.18 13.52
C THR A 315 -27.70 22.01 14.70
N ILE A 316 -26.41 22.43 14.69
CA ILE A 316 -25.74 23.07 15.83
C ILE A 316 -26.04 24.58 15.96
N ASP A 317 -25.94 25.12 17.17
CA ASP A 317 -25.70 26.55 17.36
C ASP A 317 -24.24 26.89 17.02
N LYS A 318 -24.05 27.54 15.86
CA LYS A 318 -22.72 27.87 15.32
C LYS A 318 -21.90 28.82 16.20
N GLU A 319 -22.56 29.60 17.05
CA GLU A 319 -21.90 30.52 17.99
C GLU A 319 -21.51 29.83 19.29
N GLN A 320 -22.19 28.74 19.64
CA GLN A 320 -22.08 28.12 20.95
C GLN A 320 -21.47 26.73 20.93
N ASP A 321 -21.84 25.88 19.97
CA ASP A 321 -21.51 24.47 19.96
C ASP A 321 -20.12 24.17 19.35
N VAL A 322 -19.55 23.06 19.76
CA VAL A 322 -18.21 22.61 19.37
C VAL A 322 -18.31 21.30 18.63
N VAL A 323 -17.58 21.17 17.53
CA VAL A 323 -17.46 19.91 16.78
C VAL A 323 -16.05 19.35 16.91
N MET A 324 -15.94 18.13 17.43
CA MET A 324 -14.70 17.36 17.45
C MET A 324 -14.68 16.36 16.29
N VAL A 325 -13.66 16.44 15.44
CA VAL A 325 -13.43 15.46 14.37
C VAL A 325 -12.18 14.67 14.70
N TYR A 326 -12.33 13.36 14.87
CA TYR A 326 -11.24 12.42 15.10
C TYR A 326 -10.97 11.59 13.87
N LEU A 327 -9.79 11.77 13.28
CA LEU A 327 -9.33 11.08 12.07
C LEU A 327 -8.25 10.07 12.44
N ALA A 328 -8.50 8.79 12.20
CA ALA A 328 -7.55 7.69 12.41
C ALA A 328 -7.31 6.94 11.10
N SER A 329 -6.07 6.99 10.59
CA SER A 329 -5.67 6.32 9.36
C SER A 329 -4.16 6.32 9.18
N HIS A 330 -3.66 5.68 8.11
CA HIS A 330 -2.31 5.91 7.65
C HIS A 330 -2.12 7.33 7.09
N GLY A 331 -0.94 7.89 7.30
CA GLY A 331 -0.57 9.21 6.79
C GLY A 331 0.71 9.16 5.95
N SER A 332 0.75 9.93 4.88
CA SER A 332 1.91 10.06 3.99
C SER A 332 2.80 11.26 4.35
N ARG A 333 4.03 11.28 3.81
CA ARG A 333 4.94 12.45 3.92
C ARG A 333 4.41 13.71 3.23
N ALA A 334 3.43 13.57 2.35
CA ALA A 334 2.73 14.69 1.71
C ALA A 334 1.56 15.20 2.56
N HIS A 335 1.43 14.75 3.80
CA HIS A 335 0.36 15.11 4.74
C HIS A 335 -1.04 14.79 4.20
N VAL A 336 -1.17 13.59 3.62
CA VAL A 336 -2.42 13.06 3.09
C VAL A 336 -2.76 11.81 3.89
N LEU A 337 -3.99 11.73 4.39
CA LEU A 337 -4.55 10.54 5.02
C LEU A 337 -5.05 9.56 3.95
N GLU A 338 -4.69 8.33 4.11
CA GLU A 338 -5.20 7.23 3.29
C GLU A 338 -6.68 7.00 3.58
N VAL A 339 -7.48 6.86 2.53
CA VAL A 339 -8.88 6.46 2.60
C VAL A 339 -9.03 5.24 1.70
N SER A 340 -9.19 4.07 2.30
CA SER A 340 -9.11 2.79 1.59
C SER A 340 -10.22 1.85 2.03
N LEU A 341 -10.97 1.32 1.07
CA LEU A 341 -11.98 0.28 1.24
C LEU A 341 -12.04 -0.58 -0.04
N PRO A 342 -11.03 -1.42 -0.27
CA PRO A 342 -10.95 -2.22 -1.49
C PRO A 342 -12.19 -3.09 -1.70
N PRO A 343 -12.66 -3.27 -2.95
CA PRO A 343 -12.07 -2.81 -4.21
C PRO A 343 -12.48 -1.39 -4.65
N LEU A 344 -13.09 -0.58 -3.76
CA LEU A 344 -13.53 0.76 -4.10
C LEU A 344 -12.34 1.72 -4.24
N GLU A 345 -12.37 2.57 -5.26
CA GLU A 345 -11.42 3.67 -5.44
C GLU A 345 -11.94 4.91 -4.71
N LEU A 346 -11.34 5.24 -3.56
CA LEU A 346 -11.75 6.35 -2.70
C LEU A 346 -10.76 7.52 -2.78
N ALA A 347 -11.28 8.74 -2.71
CA ALA A 347 -10.44 9.93 -2.64
C ALA A 347 -9.74 10.03 -1.28
N PRO A 348 -8.41 10.25 -1.23
CA PRO A 348 -7.70 10.47 0.03
C PRO A 348 -8.08 11.81 0.65
N LEU A 349 -7.89 11.95 1.97
CA LEU A 349 -8.23 13.15 2.73
C LEU A 349 -6.96 13.95 3.08
N ASN A 350 -6.89 15.20 2.68
CA ASN A 350 -5.85 16.13 3.09
C ASN A 350 -6.40 17.30 3.92
N ALA A 351 -5.52 18.06 4.55
CA ALA A 351 -5.89 19.14 5.46
C ALA A 351 -6.69 20.27 4.79
N SER A 352 -6.38 20.62 3.53
CA SER A 352 -7.11 21.67 2.79
C SER A 352 -8.52 21.22 2.42
N THR A 353 -8.69 19.96 2.04
CA THR A 353 -10.02 19.38 1.80
C THR A 353 -10.86 19.39 3.09
N LEU A 354 -10.28 18.92 4.22
CA LEU A 354 -10.98 18.96 5.51
C LEU A 354 -11.36 20.37 5.91
N ARG A 355 -10.45 21.34 5.75
CA ARG A 355 -10.73 22.76 5.99
C ARG A 355 -11.92 23.24 5.18
N GLY A 356 -11.93 22.97 3.87
CA GLY A 356 -13.04 23.34 2.99
C GLY A 356 -14.38 22.73 3.38
N LEU A 357 -14.39 21.47 3.86
CA LEU A 357 -15.61 20.82 4.36
C LEU A 357 -16.16 21.50 5.61
N LEU A 358 -15.29 21.80 6.58
CA LEU A 358 -15.67 22.47 7.82
C LEU A 358 -16.16 23.91 7.58
N ASP A 359 -15.52 24.63 6.66
CA ASP A 359 -15.91 26.00 6.29
C ASP A 359 -17.24 26.01 5.54
N ALA A 360 -17.48 25.05 4.63
CA ALA A 360 -18.74 24.91 3.89
C ALA A 360 -19.91 24.58 4.81
N ALA A 361 -19.70 23.74 5.83
CA ALA A 361 -20.69 23.43 6.85
C ALA A 361 -20.95 24.59 7.85
N GLY A 362 -20.14 25.65 7.81
CA GLY A 362 -20.25 26.79 8.70
C GLY A 362 -19.91 26.49 10.16
N ILE A 363 -19.21 25.37 10.42
CA ILE A 363 -18.79 24.97 11.77
C ILE A 363 -17.71 25.94 12.24
N ARG A 364 -17.99 26.70 13.30
CA ARG A 364 -17.09 27.72 13.83
C ARG A 364 -16.07 27.15 14.82
N TRP A 365 -16.54 26.46 15.87
CA TRP A 365 -15.69 25.95 16.94
C TRP A 365 -15.27 24.50 16.66
N ARG A 366 -13.98 24.29 16.44
CA ARG A 366 -13.45 23.05 15.90
C ARG A 366 -12.36 22.43 16.78
N ILE A 367 -12.50 21.17 17.09
CA ILE A 367 -11.43 20.35 17.68
C ILE A 367 -11.09 19.26 16.66
N ILE A 368 -9.90 19.33 16.09
CA ILE A 368 -9.44 18.38 15.08
C ILE A 368 -8.35 17.51 15.67
N VAL A 369 -8.58 16.22 15.74
CA VAL A 369 -7.64 15.24 16.27
C VAL A 369 -7.20 14.33 15.11
N VAL A 370 -5.90 14.29 14.81
CA VAL A 370 -5.36 13.50 13.69
C VAL A 370 -4.40 12.44 14.20
N SER A 371 -4.84 11.19 14.23
CA SER A 371 -4.05 10.02 14.60
C SER A 371 -3.46 9.35 13.36
N ALA A 372 -2.36 9.90 12.85
CA ALA A 372 -1.67 9.39 11.67
C ALA A 372 -0.18 9.76 11.68
N CYS A 373 0.61 9.06 10.88
CA CYS A 373 1.97 9.47 10.56
C CYS A 373 1.97 10.84 9.87
N TYR A 374 2.97 11.67 10.13
CA TYR A 374 3.17 13.01 9.54
C TYR A 374 1.99 13.99 9.76
N SER A 375 1.15 13.71 10.76
CA SER A 375 -0.08 14.45 11.03
C SER A 375 0.13 15.92 11.42
N GLY A 376 1.31 16.29 11.93
CA GLY A 376 1.66 17.69 12.22
C GLY A 376 1.54 18.63 11.01
N GLY A 377 1.66 18.09 9.78
CA GLY A 377 1.44 18.85 8.56
C GLY A 377 0.00 19.32 8.32
N PHE A 378 -0.96 18.81 9.09
CA PHE A 378 -2.34 19.28 9.06
C PHE A 378 -2.53 20.65 9.74
N ILE A 379 -1.64 21.00 10.69
CA ILE A 379 -1.78 22.20 11.53
C ILE A 379 -1.87 23.47 10.68
N ASP A 380 -0.92 23.65 9.74
CA ASP A 380 -0.81 24.91 8.98
C ASP A 380 -2.07 25.24 8.16
N ALA A 381 -2.73 24.23 7.60
CA ALA A 381 -3.94 24.43 6.81
C ALA A 381 -5.21 24.58 7.67
N LEU A 382 -5.21 24.02 8.90
CA LEU A 382 -6.39 24.00 9.77
C LEU A 382 -6.39 25.10 10.84
N LYS A 383 -5.25 25.72 11.12
CA LYS A 383 -5.11 26.73 12.17
C LYS A 383 -5.94 27.99 11.89
N ASP A 384 -6.74 28.39 12.86
CA ASP A 384 -7.41 29.69 12.94
C ASP A 384 -7.77 30.02 14.40
N ASP A 385 -8.42 31.16 14.64
CA ASP A 385 -8.72 31.64 16.00
C ASP A 385 -9.67 30.74 16.78
N ASN A 386 -10.53 29.95 16.08
CA ASN A 386 -11.59 29.14 16.68
C ASN A 386 -11.29 27.63 16.60
N THR A 387 -10.06 27.23 16.28
CA THR A 387 -9.70 25.84 16.07
C THR A 387 -8.64 25.36 17.08
N LEU A 388 -8.86 24.16 17.63
CA LEU A 388 -7.83 23.32 18.27
C LEU A 388 -7.43 22.21 17.31
N VAL A 389 -6.15 22.02 17.06
CA VAL A 389 -5.62 20.88 16.29
C VAL A 389 -4.67 20.07 17.16
N LEU A 390 -4.94 18.79 17.31
CA LEU A 390 -4.12 17.82 18.04
C LEU A 390 -3.61 16.76 17.05
N THR A 391 -2.33 16.47 17.04
CA THR A 391 -1.74 15.51 16.10
C THR A 391 -0.89 14.47 16.78
N ALA A 392 -0.93 13.23 16.28
CA ALA A 392 -0.19 12.10 16.83
C ALA A 392 1.33 12.19 16.59
N ALA A 393 1.74 12.96 15.59
CA ALA A 393 3.15 13.07 15.21
C ALA A 393 3.47 14.48 14.69
N ALA A 394 4.75 14.85 14.72
CA ALA A 394 5.24 16.03 14.02
C ALA A 394 5.15 15.85 12.50
N SER A 395 5.24 16.95 11.74
CA SER A 395 5.07 16.93 10.28
C SER A 395 6.10 16.06 9.53
N ASP A 396 7.26 15.79 10.15
CA ASP A 396 8.35 14.98 9.61
C ASP A 396 8.50 13.60 10.31
N ARG A 397 7.52 13.20 11.15
CA ARG A 397 7.60 12.00 12.00
C ARG A 397 6.48 11.01 11.70
N ALA A 398 6.81 9.72 11.85
CA ALA A 398 5.81 8.67 11.91
C ALA A 398 5.17 8.61 13.31
N SER A 399 3.93 8.13 13.39
CA SER A 399 3.28 7.68 14.62
C SER A 399 3.34 6.15 14.72
N PHE A 400 2.94 5.57 15.87
CA PHE A 400 3.08 4.14 16.12
C PHE A 400 1.76 3.50 16.58
N GLY A 401 1.73 2.16 16.50
CA GLY A 401 0.57 1.38 16.91
C GLY A 401 -0.50 1.22 15.84
N CYS A 402 -0.19 1.50 14.56
CA CYS A 402 -1.15 1.44 13.45
C CYS A 402 -1.20 0.09 12.71
N GLY A 403 -0.64 -0.99 13.27
CA GLY A 403 -0.70 -2.33 12.67
C GLY A 403 -1.81 -3.21 13.26
N ASN A 404 -2.22 -4.25 12.51
CA ASN A 404 -3.32 -5.17 12.85
C ASN A 404 -3.18 -5.88 14.22
N ALA A 405 -1.96 -6.03 14.73
CA ALA A 405 -1.72 -6.61 16.06
C ALA A 405 -2.05 -5.65 17.22
N SER A 406 -2.32 -4.38 16.94
CA SER A 406 -2.64 -3.36 17.95
C SER A 406 -4.14 -3.26 18.19
N GLU A 407 -4.53 -3.02 19.44
CA GLU A 407 -5.93 -2.74 19.79
C GLU A 407 -6.30 -1.28 19.55
N SER A 408 -5.33 -0.37 19.62
CA SER A 408 -5.48 1.07 19.33
C SER A 408 -4.15 1.65 18.88
N THR A 409 -4.19 2.79 18.20
CA THR A 409 -2.99 3.60 17.95
C THR A 409 -2.41 4.10 19.29
N PHE A 410 -1.11 4.30 19.38
CA PHE A 410 -0.49 4.80 20.63
C PHE A 410 -1.08 6.13 21.06
N PHE A 411 -1.33 7.01 20.10
CA PHE A 411 -1.88 8.33 20.38
C PHE A 411 -3.38 8.29 20.73
N GLY A 412 -4.20 7.54 19.98
CA GLY A 412 -5.63 7.40 20.24
C GLY A 412 -5.89 6.79 21.61
N GLU A 413 -5.19 5.69 21.96
CA GLU A 413 -5.26 5.10 23.30
C GLU A 413 -4.87 6.09 24.39
N ALA A 414 -3.74 6.79 24.21
CA ALA A 414 -3.24 7.73 25.20
C ALA A 414 -4.17 8.92 25.39
N LEU A 415 -4.73 9.48 24.30
CA LEU A 415 -5.60 10.66 24.36
C LEU A 415 -7.01 10.31 24.85
N PHE A 416 -7.66 9.30 24.26
CA PHE A 416 -9.06 9.01 24.58
C PHE A 416 -9.19 8.08 25.78
N GLN A 417 -8.57 6.90 25.74
CA GLN A 417 -8.81 5.87 26.76
C GLN A 417 -8.14 6.19 28.11
N HIS A 418 -7.07 6.98 28.12
CA HIS A 418 -6.36 7.38 29.33
C HIS A 418 -6.53 8.88 29.64
N GLY A 419 -6.38 9.76 28.66
CA GLY A 419 -6.49 11.20 28.84
C GLY A 419 -7.91 11.65 29.10
N LEU A 420 -8.76 11.65 28.07
CA LEU A 420 -10.15 12.15 28.11
C LEU A 420 -11.07 11.30 28.99
N ALA A 421 -10.79 10.01 29.16
CA ALA A 421 -11.53 9.16 30.08
C ALA A 421 -11.35 9.56 31.57
N GLN A 422 -10.24 10.21 31.92
CA GLN A 422 -9.88 10.53 33.31
C GLN A 422 -9.84 12.03 33.60
N SER A 423 -9.63 12.86 32.59
CA SER A 423 -9.54 14.33 32.70
C SER A 423 -10.88 15.01 32.38
N ASP A 424 -11.11 16.16 32.98
CA ASP A 424 -12.17 17.07 32.62
C ASP A 424 -11.68 18.24 31.75
N SER A 425 -10.39 18.20 31.35
CA SER A 425 -9.78 19.20 30.48
C SER A 425 -9.16 18.52 29.23
N ILE A 426 -9.54 18.98 28.04
CA ILE A 426 -9.02 18.49 26.79
C ILE A 426 -7.51 18.76 26.66
N LEU A 427 -7.08 19.96 27.07
CA LEU A 427 -5.64 20.31 27.04
C LEU A 427 -4.83 19.48 28.04
N GLY A 428 -5.38 19.26 29.25
CA GLY A 428 -4.76 18.40 30.24
C GLY A 428 -4.65 16.94 29.77
N ALA A 429 -5.69 16.44 29.12
CA ALA A 429 -5.70 15.11 28.51
C ALA A 429 -4.62 14.96 27.41
N PHE A 430 -4.44 15.98 26.59
CA PHE A 430 -3.41 15.96 25.54
C PHE A 430 -1.98 15.96 26.12
N GLU A 431 -1.70 16.79 27.12
CA GLU A 431 -0.36 16.79 27.76
C GLU A 431 -0.05 15.44 28.41
N ALA A 432 -1.01 14.84 29.12
CA ALA A 432 -0.87 13.49 29.66
C ALA A 432 -0.65 12.44 28.55
N ALA A 433 -1.35 12.58 27.42
CA ALA A 433 -1.17 11.70 26.26
C ALA A 433 0.23 11.78 25.65
N LYS A 434 0.80 12.99 25.54
CA LYS A 434 2.17 13.20 25.06
C LYS A 434 3.20 12.45 25.92
N GLU A 435 3.08 12.59 27.25
CA GLU A 435 3.99 11.91 28.18
C GLU A 435 3.85 10.39 28.07
N ARG A 436 2.63 9.88 27.95
CA ARG A 436 2.37 8.44 27.80
C ARG A 436 2.91 7.89 26.49
N VAL A 437 2.70 8.58 25.37
CA VAL A 437 3.28 8.21 24.07
C VAL A 437 4.80 8.19 24.14
N ALA A 438 5.42 9.24 24.66
CA ALA A 438 6.87 9.33 24.79
C ALA A 438 7.45 8.19 25.66
N THR A 439 6.78 7.82 26.75
CA THR A 439 7.17 6.71 27.62
C THR A 439 7.09 5.39 26.87
N ARG A 440 5.97 5.10 26.20
CA ARG A 440 5.77 3.88 25.43
C ARG A 440 6.75 3.73 24.27
N GLU A 441 7.05 4.82 23.58
CA GLU A 441 8.05 4.85 22.51
C GLU A 441 9.46 4.57 23.03
N LYS A 442 9.81 5.11 24.18
CA LYS A 442 11.09 4.87 24.82
C LYS A 442 11.24 3.42 25.28
N GLU A 443 10.22 2.85 25.92
CA GLU A 443 10.20 1.46 26.36
C GLU A 443 10.28 0.48 25.19
N GLY A 444 9.56 0.75 24.11
CA GLY A 444 9.57 -0.05 22.88
C GLY A 444 10.73 0.26 21.93
N ASN A 445 11.65 1.19 22.31
CA ASN A 445 12.78 1.63 21.48
C ASN A 445 12.35 2.12 20.06
N PHE A 446 11.17 2.73 19.95
CA PHE A 446 10.69 3.32 18.69
C PHE A 446 11.47 4.61 18.38
N LYS A 447 12.07 4.69 17.20
CA LYS A 447 12.90 5.83 16.78
C LYS A 447 12.71 6.14 15.29
N PRO A 448 12.74 7.42 14.91
CA PRO A 448 12.67 8.61 15.78
C PRO A 448 11.30 8.71 16.49
N PRO A 449 11.21 9.39 17.65
CA PRO A 449 9.95 9.55 18.37
C PRO A 449 8.94 10.34 17.56
N SER A 450 7.63 10.06 17.75
CA SER A 450 6.55 10.68 16.97
C SER A 450 6.37 12.17 17.25
N MET A 451 6.58 12.62 18.47
CA MET A 451 6.44 14.02 18.90
C MET A 451 5.06 14.61 18.63
N PRO A 452 4.01 14.20 19.36
CA PRO A 452 2.66 14.77 19.21
C PRO A 452 2.65 16.29 19.35
N GLN A 453 1.86 16.97 18.51
CA GLN A 453 1.84 18.44 18.45
C GLN A 453 0.43 18.98 18.64
N MET A 454 0.35 20.26 19.06
CA MET A 454 -0.88 20.98 19.29
C MET A 454 -0.78 22.39 18.72
N PHE A 455 -1.88 22.85 18.14
CA PHE A 455 -2.14 24.27 17.89
C PHE A 455 -3.49 24.63 18.52
N ILE A 456 -3.56 25.76 19.20
CA ILE A 456 -4.78 26.31 19.78
C ILE A 456 -4.95 27.75 19.34
N GLY A 457 -6.11 28.06 18.76
CA GLY A 457 -6.52 29.42 18.43
C GLY A 457 -6.86 30.25 19.68
N PRO A 458 -6.59 31.55 19.69
CA PRO A 458 -6.83 32.39 20.86
C PRO A 458 -8.27 32.35 21.37
N ALA A 459 -9.28 32.46 20.48
CA ALA A 459 -10.66 32.35 20.83
C ALA A 459 -11.06 30.95 21.32
N MET A 460 -10.50 29.91 20.69
CA MET A 460 -10.74 28.53 21.10
C MET A 460 -10.23 28.22 22.51
N ALA A 461 -9.16 28.86 22.94
CA ALA A 461 -8.62 28.67 24.30
C ALA A 461 -9.63 29.08 25.37
N ASP A 462 -10.46 30.13 25.17
CA ASP A 462 -11.52 30.51 26.10
C ASP A 462 -12.74 29.61 25.97
N LYS A 463 -13.10 29.19 24.75
CA LYS A 463 -14.19 28.24 24.48
C LYS A 463 -13.95 26.88 25.16
N LEU A 464 -12.71 26.40 25.17
CA LEU A 464 -12.35 25.14 25.84
C LEU A 464 -12.54 25.25 27.38
N LYS A 465 -12.26 26.39 27.99
CA LYS A 465 -12.50 26.59 29.42
C LYS A 465 -14.00 26.52 29.77
N GLU A 466 -14.85 26.98 28.86
CA GLU A 466 -16.31 26.88 28.97
C GLU A 466 -16.75 25.41 28.84
N LEU A 467 -16.30 24.72 27.83
CA LEU A 467 -16.57 23.30 27.58
C LEU A 467 -16.10 22.42 28.75
N ASP A 468 -14.88 22.64 29.26
CA ASP A 468 -14.29 21.89 30.38
C ASP A 468 -15.15 22.11 31.67
N ARG A 469 -15.60 23.34 31.94
CA ARG A 469 -16.48 23.65 33.07
C ARG A 469 -17.86 22.97 32.96
N GLY A 470 -18.44 22.99 31.75
CA GLY A 470 -19.72 22.31 31.50
C GLY A 470 -19.60 20.80 31.69
N ASN A 471 -18.47 20.21 31.24
CA ASN A 471 -18.18 18.78 31.44
C ASN A 471 -18.03 18.42 32.93
N ALA A 472 -17.27 19.19 33.69
CA ALA A 472 -17.09 18.99 35.14
C ALA A 472 -18.40 19.11 35.90
N ALA A 473 -19.28 20.08 35.56
CA ALA A 473 -20.57 20.24 36.14
C ALA A 473 -21.50 19.04 35.89
N ARG A 474 -21.58 18.55 34.67
CA ARG A 474 -22.33 17.32 34.32
C ARG A 474 -21.93 16.14 35.20
N ARG A 475 -20.63 15.93 35.40
CA ARG A 475 -20.11 14.84 36.23
C ARG A 475 -20.43 14.95 37.70
N THR A 476 -20.53 16.14 38.22
CA THR A 476 -20.84 16.40 39.66
C THR A 476 -22.32 16.48 39.93
N GLY A 477 -23.20 16.36 38.92
CA GLY A 477 -24.66 16.51 39.07
C GLY A 477 -25.10 17.93 39.45
N ARG A 478 -24.25 18.93 39.25
CA ARG A 478 -24.60 20.34 39.48
C ARG A 478 -25.13 20.92 38.17
N SER A 479 -26.38 21.43 38.18
CA SER A 479 -26.88 22.27 37.09
C SER A 479 -25.99 23.52 36.98
N VAL A 480 -25.56 23.82 35.75
CA VAL A 480 -24.87 25.08 35.42
C VAL A 480 -25.89 26.18 35.33
#